data_135bd1dce371824bd4f62c04e83c7e29
#
_entry.id   135bd1dce371824bd4f62c04e83c7e29
#
_cell.length_a   1.000
_cell.length_b   1.000
_cell.length_c   1.000
_cell.angle_alpha   90.00
_cell.angle_beta   90.00
_cell.angle_gamma   90.00
#
_symmetry.space_group_name_H-M   'P 1'
#
loop_
_entity.id
_entity.type
_entity.pdbx_description
1 polymer ?
#
loop_
_entity_poly.entity_id
_entity_poly.type
_entity_poly.pdbx_seq_one_letter_code
_entity_poly.pdbx_strand_id
1 'polypeptide(L)'
;INHPATFAWVVFNESWGLLHGKRDDKVYLPETQEWVRSIYHKAKALDPHRIVEDNSPCRYDHVETDLNTWHFYLNGYEIVRDHIRKVVEETYPGSSFNFIGENRQTDAPLMNSECGMVWGVDGSAGDSDLAWQYHYMLNEYRLHEKLCGFVFTEFHDVVNEFNGYYRIDNTDKDFGYQDFCRGMSLCDLHAADFLAVDCPPMQTVAPGAAVAVPLVLSSFSDAHHGETCSVEWELWHDGLQGRVCDGQGAFALPEFGWGTTPHPALTVTMPRENAAAVLSLYLKDSAGNVIMRNF
;
A
#
# COMPACT_ATOMS: atom_id res chain seq x y z
N ILE A 1 1.95 -28.20 2.85
CA ILE A 1 3.38 -27.87 2.89
C ILE A 1 3.94 -27.68 1.47
N ASN A 2 3.53 -28.47 0.50
CA ASN A 2 4.08 -28.39 -0.88
C ASN A 2 3.26 -27.49 -1.83
N HIS A 3 2.44 -26.60 -1.31
CA HIS A 3 1.66 -25.71 -2.18
C HIS A 3 2.56 -24.56 -2.69
N PRO A 4 2.62 -24.32 -4.01
CA PRO A 4 3.53 -23.32 -4.60
C PRO A 4 3.21 -21.89 -4.17
N ALA A 5 1.97 -21.60 -3.81
CA ALA A 5 1.57 -20.27 -3.32
C ALA A 5 2.01 -19.97 -1.87
N THR A 6 2.47 -20.97 -1.11
CA THR A 6 3.02 -20.74 0.23
C THR A 6 4.46 -20.25 0.07
N PHE A 7 4.72 -18.97 0.31
CA PHE A 7 6.05 -18.38 0.18
C PHE A 7 6.74 -18.13 1.52
N ALA A 8 5.96 -17.94 2.59
CA ALA A 8 6.46 -17.63 3.92
C ALA A 8 5.67 -18.38 5.02
N TRP A 9 6.30 -18.56 6.17
CA TRP A 9 5.69 -19.00 7.41
C TRP A 9 5.73 -17.87 8.43
N VAL A 10 4.56 -17.47 8.94
CA VAL A 10 4.41 -16.55 10.06
C VAL A 10 4.23 -17.37 11.32
N VAL A 11 5.19 -17.29 12.25
CA VAL A 11 5.19 -18.16 13.44
C VAL A 11 4.21 -17.65 14.49
N PHE A 12 4.24 -16.35 14.75
CA PHE A 12 3.32 -15.67 15.67
C PHE A 12 2.64 -14.50 14.97
N ASN A 13 1.40 -14.23 15.32
CA ASN A 13 0.67 -13.05 14.87
C ASN A 13 0.46 -12.12 16.05
N GLU A 14 1.01 -10.92 15.94
CA GLU A 14 1.04 -9.88 16.96
C GLU A 14 1.71 -10.31 18.28
N SER A 15 2.09 -9.34 19.07
CA SER A 15 2.88 -9.61 20.29
C SER A 15 2.04 -9.93 21.53
N TRP A 16 0.72 -9.90 21.42
CA TRP A 16 -0.17 -9.96 22.58
C TRP A 16 0.02 -11.21 23.46
N GLY A 17 0.24 -12.37 22.85
CA GLY A 17 0.49 -13.62 23.52
C GLY A 17 1.93 -13.81 24.03
N LEU A 18 2.86 -12.96 23.59
CA LEU A 18 4.29 -13.01 23.92
C LEU A 18 4.67 -12.10 25.10
N LEU A 19 3.76 -11.19 25.46
CA LEU A 19 3.99 -10.18 26.48
C LEU A 19 3.50 -10.62 27.84
N HIS A 20 4.29 -10.34 28.88
CA HIS A 20 3.97 -10.58 30.28
C HIS A 20 3.54 -9.28 30.97
N GLY A 21 2.59 -9.38 31.89
CA GLY A 21 2.06 -8.24 32.62
C GLY A 21 0.59 -7.95 32.30
N LYS A 22 0.08 -6.84 32.84
CA LYS A 22 -1.31 -6.41 32.66
C LYS A 22 -1.34 -5.06 31.98
N ARG A 23 -2.22 -4.91 31.00
CA ARG A 23 -2.46 -3.64 30.28
C ARG A 23 -1.16 -3.01 29.79
N ASP A 24 -0.90 -1.77 30.22
CA ASP A 24 0.22 -0.93 29.75
C ASP A 24 1.59 -1.36 30.32
N ASP A 25 1.61 -2.19 31.38
CA ASP A 25 2.83 -2.73 32.01
C ASP A 25 3.33 -4.02 31.33
N LYS A 26 2.87 -4.33 30.13
CA LYS A 26 3.28 -5.51 29.40
C LYS A 26 4.74 -5.43 28.94
N VAL A 27 5.51 -6.46 29.26
CA VAL A 27 6.94 -6.58 28.94
C VAL A 27 7.19 -7.83 28.11
N TYR A 28 8.00 -7.69 27.08
CA TYR A 28 8.52 -8.81 26.31
C TYR A 28 9.80 -9.31 26.99
N LEU A 29 9.67 -10.35 27.82
CA LEU A 29 10.77 -10.85 28.63
C LEU A 29 11.89 -11.48 27.78
N PRO A 30 13.17 -11.36 28.18
CA PRO A 30 14.29 -11.94 27.45
C PRO A 30 14.16 -13.45 27.20
N GLU A 31 13.65 -14.20 28.17
CA GLU A 31 13.42 -15.64 28.02
C GLU A 31 12.33 -15.95 26.98
N THR A 32 11.31 -15.09 26.84
CA THR A 32 10.29 -15.23 25.80
C THR A 32 10.87 -14.88 24.42
N GLN A 33 11.72 -13.84 24.32
CA GLN A 33 12.44 -13.51 23.10
C GLN A 33 13.31 -14.68 22.62
N GLU A 34 14.06 -15.31 23.54
CA GLU A 34 14.88 -16.48 23.22
C GLU A 34 14.03 -17.69 22.79
N TRP A 35 12.87 -17.87 23.42
CA TRP A 35 11.93 -18.89 22.97
C TRP A 35 11.41 -18.62 21.56
N VAL A 36 11.01 -17.39 21.22
CA VAL A 36 10.60 -17.01 19.87
C VAL A 36 11.71 -17.29 18.87
N ARG A 37 12.96 -16.91 19.17
CA ARG A 37 14.14 -17.22 18.37
C ARG A 37 14.28 -18.73 18.13
N SER A 38 14.10 -19.53 19.16
CA SER A 38 14.18 -20.99 19.05
C SER A 38 13.11 -21.59 18.13
N ILE A 39 11.91 -21.02 18.14
CA ILE A 39 10.80 -21.45 17.27
C ILE A 39 11.04 -21.00 15.82
N TYR A 40 11.57 -19.80 15.60
CA TYR A 40 12.01 -19.34 14.28
C TYR A 40 13.03 -20.33 13.67
N HIS A 41 14.09 -20.69 14.40
CA HIS A 41 15.08 -21.66 13.93
C HIS A 41 14.50 -23.05 13.71
N LYS A 42 13.54 -23.46 14.54
CA LYS A 42 12.83 -24.74 14.33
C LYS A 42 11.99 -24.71 13.05
N ALA A 43 11.31 -23.61 12.75
CA ALA A 43 10.56 -23.45 11.50
C ALA A 43 11.50 -23.51 10.29
N LYS A 44 12.63 -22.80 10.35
CA LYS A 44 13.67 -22.85 9.30
C LYS A 44 14.23 -24.27 9.09
N ALA A 45 14.43 -25.03 10.17
CA ALA A 45 14.91 -26.42 10.06
C ALA A 45 13.87 -27.38 9.45
N LEU A 46 12.59 -27.10 9.66
CA LEU A 46 11.48 -27.89 9.11
C LEU A 46 11.21 -27.58 7.63
N ASP A 47 11.42 -26.32 7.21
CA ASP A 47 11.25 -25.89 5.83
C ASP A 47 12.33 -24.87 5.47
N PRO A 48 13.52 -25.33 5.06
CA PRO A 48 14.67 -24.46 4.80
C PRO A 48 14.54 -23.63 3.51
N HIS A 49 13.55 -23.93 2.69
CA HIS A 49 13.36 -23.28 1.38
C HIS A 49 12.43 -22.05 1.43
N ARG A 50 11.70 -21.87 2.52
CA ARG A 50 10.79 -20.73 2.67
C ARG A 50 11.33 -19.73 3.67
N ILE A 51 10.94 -18.49 3.47
CA ILE A 51 11.19 -17.43 4.45
C ILE A 51 10.31 -17.66 5.69
N VAL A 52 10.83 -17.26 6.84
CA VAL A 52 10.14 -17.36 8.13
C VAL A 52 10.09 -15.98 8.76
N GLU A 53 8.91 -15.57 9.11
CA GLU A 53 8.64 -14.41 9.95
C GLU A 53 8.44 -14.90 11.39
N ASP A 54 9.24 -14.39 12.31
CA ASP A 54 9.21 -14.81 13.72
C ASP A 54 7.91 -14.39 14.42
N ASN A 55 7.48 -13.16 14.13
CA ASN A 55 6.24 -12.56 14.63
C ASN A 55 5.80 -11.48 13.65
N SER A 56 4.52 -11.43 13.33
CA SER A 56 3.93 -10.31 12.58
C SER A 56 3.55 -9.20 13.58
N PRO A 57 4.42 -8.18 13.81
CA PRO A 57 4.37 -7.40 15.04
C PRO A 57 3.45 -6.18 14.94
N CYS A 58 2.65 -5.97 15.96
CA CYS A 58 1.92 -4.72 16.17
C CYS A 58 2.70 -3.69 17.03
N ARG A 59 3.88 -4.04 17.55
CA ARG A 59 4.65 -3.21 18.49
C ARG A 59 6.11 -2.98 18.10
N TYR A 60 6.49 -3.24 16.84
CA TYR A 60 7.86 -3.07 16.35
C TYR A 60 8.88 -3.91 17.15
N ASP A 61 8.61 -5.19 17.35
CA ASP A 61 9.32 -6.03 18.29
C ASP A 61 9.80 -7.40 17.73
N HIS A 62 10.24 -7.42 16.48
CA HIS A 62 10.95 -8.58 15.92
C HIS A 62 12.14 -8.99 16.79
N VAL A 63 12.38 -10.29 16.88
CA VAL A 63 13.55 -10.88 17.51
C VAL A 63 14.57 -11.31 16.45
N GLU A 64 14.15 -12.15 15.53
CA GLU A 64 14.95 -12.62 14.38
C GLU A 64 14.01 -13.07 13.27
N THR A 65 14.13 -12.47 12.08
CA THR A 65 13.17 -12.70 10.99
C THR A 65 13.83 -12.62 9.62
N ASP A 66 13.31 -13.40 8.66
CA ASP A 66 13.68 -13.28 7.24
C ASP A 66 12.89 -12.17 6.53
N LEU A 67 11.81 -11.68 7.14
CA LEU A 67 10.93 -10.66 6.58
C LEU A 67 10.64 -9.62 7.65
N ASN A 68 11.06 -8.38 7.44
CA ASN A 68 10.76 -7.29 8.35
C ASN A 68 9.36 -6.77 8.06
N THR A 69 8.46 -6.87 9.04
CA THR A 69 7.06 -6.52 8.86
C THR A 69 6.54 -5.61 9.96
N TRP A 70 5.41 -4.97 9.71
CA TRP A 70 4.72 -4.18 10.73
C TRP A 70 3.22 -4.12 10.48
N HIS A 71 2.45 -3.82 11.53
CA HIS A 71 1.02 -3.56 11.49
C HIS A 71 0.70 -2.10 11.73
N PHE A 72 -0.31 -1.56 11.06
CA PHE A 72 -0.88 -0.27 11.40
C PHE A 72 -2.34 -0.12 10.96
N TYR A 73 -3.08 0.67 11.73
CA TYR A 73 -4.47 1.05 11.46
C TYR A 73 -4.59 2.55 11.68
N LEU A 74 -4.41 3.33 10.62
CA LEU A 74 -4.39 4.78 10.66
C LEU A 74 -5.30 5.36 9.59
N ASN A 75 -5.87 6.52 9.87
CA ASN A 75 -6.73 7.28 8.99
C ASN A 75 -6.14 8.65 8.67
N GLY A 76 -6.46 9.15 7.47
CA GLY A 76 -6.03 10.46 6.99
C GLY A 76 -4.75 10.37 6.17
N TYR A 77 -4.77 11.03 5.01
CA TYR A 77 -3.70 10.95 4.04
C TYR A 77 -2.32 11.29 4.61
N GLU A 78 -2.20 12.44 5.27
CA GLU A 78 -0.92 12.90 5.83
C GLU A 78 -0.40 11.94 6.89
N ILE A 79 -1.28 11.42 7.76
CA ILE A 79 -0.92 10.51 8.84
C ILE A 79 -0.42 9.18 8.27
N VAL A 80 -1.11 8.62 7.28
CA VAL A 80 -0.74 7.36 6.62
C VAL A 80 0.57 7.52 5.85
N ARG A 81 0.70 8.59 5.06
CA ARG A 81 1.92 8.91 4.32
C ARG A 81 3.12 9.05 5.24
N ASP A 82 3.00 9.89 6.27
CA ASP A 82 4.12 10.17 7.17
C ASP A 82 4.53 8.92 7.97
N HIS A 83 3.55 8.07 8.32
CA HIS A 83 3.81 6.78 8.95
C HIS A 83 4.60 5.84 8.03
N ILE A 84 4.12 5.64 6.79
CA ILE A 84 4.79 4.74 5.82
C ILE A 84 6.21 5.25 5.52
N ARG A 85 6.38 6.54 5.27
CA ARG A 85 7.69 7.17 5.01
C ARG A 85 8.64 6.97 6.19
N LYS A 86 8.17 7.19 7.41
CA LYS A 86 8.96 6.94 8.62
C LYS A 86 9.43 5.48 8.70
N VAL A 87 8.55 4.51 8.51
CA VAL A 87 8.91 3.10 8.53
C VAL A 87 9.96 2.78 7.47
N VAL A 88 9.80 3.28 6.25
CA VAL A 88 10.74 3.09 5.15
C VAL A 88 12.11 3.73 5.45
N GLU A 89 12.12 4.96 5.99
CA GLU A 89 13.33 5.69 6.31
C GLU A 89 14.11 5.05 7.47
N GLU A 90 13.41 4.62 8.52
CA GLU A 90 14.03 4.03 9.70
C GLU A 90 14.46 2.55 9.50
N THR A 91 13.98 1.88 8.44
CA THR A 91 14.37 0.50 8.11
C THR A 91 15.59 0.49 7.20
N TYR A 92 16.77 0.16 7.75
CA TYR A 92 18.04 0.00 7.04
C TYR A 92 18.91 -1.02 7.74
N PRO A 93 19.91 -1.64 7.09
CA PRO A 93 20.82 -2.61 7.72
C PRO A 93 21.49 -2.06 8.97
N GLY A 94 21.36 -2.73 10.10
CA GLY A 94 21.84 -2.31 11.42
C GLY A 94 20.88 -1.46 12.24
N SER A 95 19.72 -1.07 11.68
CA SER A 95 18.69 -0.33 12.42
C SER A 95 18.10 -1.17 13.55
N SER A 96 17.77 -0.53 14.66
CA SER A 96 16.97 -1.12 15.75
C SER A 96 15.48 -0.89 15.56
N PHE A 97 15.08 -0.11 14.56
CA PHE A 97 13.66 0.10 14.28
C PHE A 97 13.00 -1.21 13.91
N ASN A 98 11.84 -1.45 14.51
CA ASN A 98 11.06 -2.70 14.38
C ASN A 98 11.73 -3.96 14.99
N PHE A 99 12.76 -3.79 15.84
CA PHE A 99 13.43 -4.87 16.56
C PHE A 99 13.50 -4.58 18.05
N ILE A 100 13.37 -5.62 18.87
CA ILE A 100 13.42 -5.50 20.33
C ILE A 100 14.82 -5.80 20.89
N GLY A 101 15.19 -5.12 21.96
CA GLY A 101 16.45 -5.33 22.67
C GLY A 101 17.68 -5.00 21.82
N GLU A 102 18.62 -5.93 21.77
CA GLU A 102 19.85 -5.78 20.98
C GLU A 102 19.72 -6.30 19.54
N ASN A 103 18.54 -6.77 19.15
CA ASN A 103 18.31 -7.27 17.79
C ASN A 103 18.28 -6.11 16.79
N ARG A 104 18.66 -6.39 15.55
CA ARG A 104 18.81 -5.38 14.49
C ARG A 104 18.37 -5.92 13.15
N GLN A 105 17.95 -4.98 12.30
CA GLN A 105 17.70 -5.23 10.90
C GLN A 105 18.96 -5.79 10.22
N THR A 106 18.78 -6.85 9.45
CA THR A 106 19.78 -7.42 8.54
C THR A 106 19.55 -6.88 7.11
N ASP A 107 19.35 -7.77 6.17
CA ASP A 107 18.96 -7.52 4.79
C ASP A 107 17.51 -7.99 4.49
N ALA A 108 16.74 -8.29 5.54
CA ALA A 108 15.37 -8.73 5.41
C ALA A 108 14.53 -7.70 4.63
N PRO A 109 13.78 -8.11 3.59
CA PRO A 109 12.91 -7.21 2.85
C PRO A 109 11.82 -6.65 3.76
N LEU A 110 11.38 -5.42 3.47
CA LEU A 110 10.34 -4.73 4.22
C LEU A 110 8.97 -4.98 3.59
N MET A 111 8.02 -5.42 4.39
CA MET A 111 6.65 -5.68 3.95
C MET A 111 5.66 -5.22 5.02
N ASN A 112 4.56 -4.58 4.62
CA ASN A 112 3.45 -4.42 5.56
C ASN A 112 2.67 -5.72 5.64
N SER A 113 2.62 -6.34 6.82
CA SER A 113 1.97 -7.63 7.01
C SER A 113 0.53 -7.55 7.50
N GLU A 114 0.10 -6.35 7.95
CA GLU A 114 -1.29 -6.12 8.31
C GLU A 114 -1.60 -4.62 8.30
N CYS A 115 -2.60 -4.21 7.55
CA CYS A 115 -3.10 -2.84 7.55
C CYS A 115 -4.60 -2.78 7.28
N GLY A 116 -5.22 -1.74 7.79
CA GLY A 116 -6.62 -1.40 7.56
C GLY A 116 -6.93 0.00 8.06
N MET A 117 -8.14 0.48 7.87
CA MET A 117 -8.55 1.84 8.24
C MET A 117 -9.84 1.89 9.02
N VAL A 118 -10.75 0.97 8.80
CA VAL A 118 -12.10 0.98 9.38
C VAL A 118 -12.27 -0.24 10.29
N TRP A 119 -12.38 0.04 11.57
CA TRP A 119 -12.82 -0.99 12.52
C TRP A 119 -14.33 -0.90 12.69
N GLY A 120 -15.04 -1.67 13.17
CA GLY A 120 -16.47 -1.55 13.46
C GLY A 120 -16.76 -1.26 14.92
N VAL A 121 -15.75 -0.87 15.68
CA VAL A 121 -15.87 -0.72 17.14
C VAL A 121 -15.66 0.72 17.59
N ASP A 122 -16.20 1.07 18.74
CA ASP A 122 -16.05 2.38 19.35
C ASP A 122 -14.57 2.73 19.56
N GLY A 123 -14.18 3.94 19.20
CA GLY A 123 -12.81 4.42 19.24
C GLY A 123 -11.94 3.96 18.06
N SER A 124 -12.50 3.25 17.12
CA SER A 124 -11.84 2.89 15.85
C SER A 124 -11.72 4.10 14.92
N ALA A 125 -11.16 3.86 13.73
CA ALA A 125 -11.19 4.82 12.64
C ALA A 125 -12.61 5.23 12.20
N GLY A 126 -13.64 4.53 12.64
CA GLY A 126 -15.04 4.85 12.42
C GLY A 126 -15.50 4.67 10.98
N ASP A 127 -16.41 5.52 10.56
CA ASP A 127 -17.06 5.47 9.25
C ASP A 127 -16.21 6.10 8.13
N SER A 128 -14.92 5.83 8.16
CA SER A 128 -14.03 6.29 7.10
C SER A 128 -14.41 5.68 5.78
N ASP A 129 -14.22 6.43 4.71
CA ASP A 129 -14.38 5.92 3.36
C ASP A 129 -13.25 4.92 3.05
N LEU A 130 -13.57 3.63 3.12
CA LEU A 130 -12.63 2.55 2.86
C LEU A 130 -12.02 2.67 1.45
N ALA A 131 -12.82 2.94 0.43
CA ALA A 131 -12.37 3.01 -0.94
C ALA A 131 -11.34 4.12 -1.14
N TRP A 132 -11.63 5.31 -0.62
CA TRP A 132 -10.76 6.48 -0.70
C TRP A 132 -9.43 6.27 0.04
N GLN A 133 -9.50 5.74 1.25
CA GLN A 133 -8.32 5.50 2.07
C GLN A 133 -7.47 4.36 1.51
N TYR A 134 -8.08 3.30 1.03
CA TYR A 134 -7.39 2.20 0.38
C TYR A 134 -6.62 2.69 -0.85
N HIS A 135 -7.23 3.55 -1.66
CA HIS A 135 -6.61 4.13 -2.84
C HIS A 135 -5.33 4.89 -2.50
N TYR A 136 -5.38 5.89 -1.59
CA TYR A 136 -4.18 6.67 -1.31
C TYR A 136 -3.13 5.89 -0.50
N MET A 137 -3.52 4.92 0.31
CA MET A 137 -2.58 4.06 1.03
C MET A 137 -1.79 3.18 0.06
N LEU A 138 -2.46 2.52 -0.87
CA LEU A 138 -1.77 1.71 -1.88
C LEU A 138 -0.92 2.57 -2.80
N ASN A 139 -1.40 3.73 -3.20
CA ASN A 139 -0.61 4.68 -3.97
C ASN A 139 0.68 5.08 -3.21
N GLU A 140 0.60 5.35 -1.90
CA GLU A 140 1.80 5.66 -1.09
C GLU A 140 2.76 4.47 -1.00
N TYR A 141 2.28 3.23 -0.83
CA TYR A 141 3.16 2.05 -0.86
C TYR A 141 3.97 1.97 -2.16
N ARG A 142 3.34 2.30 -3.29
CA ARG A 142 3.98 2.23 -4.61
C ARG A 142 5.06 3.30 -4.85
N LEU A 143 5.14 4.32 -4.01
CA LEU A 143 6.21 5.31 -4.07
C LEU A 143 7.54 4.81 -3.49
N HIS A 144 7.55 3.67 -2.80
CA HIS A 144 8.70 3.18 -2.04
C HIS A 144 9.21 1.83 -2.55
N GLU A 145 10.32 1.82 -3.28
CA GLU A 145 10.90 0.58 -3.82
C GLU A 145 11.38 -0.41 -2.75
N LYS A 146 11.60 0.07 -1.52
CA LYS A 146 12.00 -0.77 -0.39
C LYS A 146 10.89 -1.70 0.09
N LEU A 147 9.62 -1.38 -0.21
CA LEU A 147 8.48 -2.20 0.14
C LEU A 147 8.28 -3.31 -0.89
N CYS A 148 8.45 -4.55 -0.46
CA CYS A 148 8.27 -5.72 -1.33
C CYS A 148 6.82 -6.20 -1.42
N GLY A 149 5.91 -5.71 -0.56
CA GLY A 149 4.50 -6.10 -0.57
C GLY A 149 3.72 -5.60 0.64
N PHE A 150 2.45 -5.96 0.65
CA PHE A 150 1.53 -5.68 1.76
C PHE A 150 0.47 -6.78 1.88
N VAL A 151 -0.11 -6.91 3.07
CA VAL A 151 -1.29 -7.72 3.35
C VAL A 151 -2.36 -6.81 3.94
N PHE A 152 -3.46 -6.69 3.23
CA PHE A 152 -4.58 -5.90 3.69
C PHE A 152 -5.51 -6.74 4.57
N THR A 153 -5.91 -6.20 5.70
CA THR A 153 -6.85 -6.81 6.61
C THR A 153 -8.19 -6.14 6.43
N GLU A 154 -9.16 -6.80 5.68
CA GLU A 154 -9.10 -8.25 5.46
C GLU A 154 -9.81 -8.70 4.17
N PHE A 155 -9.91 -9.97 3.93
CA PHE A 155 -10.57 -10.49 2.73
C PHE A 155 -12.09 -10.19 2.73
N HIS A 156 -12.78 -10.46 3.84
CA HIS A 156 -14.18 -10.09 4.03
C HIS A 156 -14.40 -9.58 5.45
N ASP A 157 -15.43 -8.77 5.62
CA ASP A 157 -15.80 -8.25 6.93
C ASP A 157 -16.00 -9.35 7.97
N VAL A 158 -15.63 -9.06 9.20
CA VAL A 158 -15.93 -9.89 10.38
C VAL A 158 -16.78 -9.09 11.38
N VAL A 159 -17.14 -9.70 12.49
CA VAL A 159 -18.16 -9.15 13.43
C VAL A 159 -17.84 -7.74 13.93
N ASN A 160 -16.57 -7.40 14.08
CA ASN A 160 -16.14 -6.11 14.65
C ASN A 160 -15.23 -5.30 13.72
N GLU A 161 -14.97 -5.78 12.50
CA GLU A 161 -14.08 -5.13 11.55
C GLU A 161 -14.72 -5.12 10.17
N PHE A 162 -14.73 -3.96 9.50
CA PHE A 162 -15.40 -3.75 8.22
C PHE A 162 -14.43 -3.29 7.14
N ASN A 163 -13.18 -3.73 7.24
CA ASN A 163 -12.14 -3.48 6.23
C ASN A 163 -12.17 -4.44 5.03
N GLY A 164 -13.04 -5.47 5.03
CA GLY A 164 -13.05 -6.50 4.00
C GLY A 164 -13.23 -5.96 2.58
N TYR A 165 -12.67 -6.66 1.60
CA TYR A 165 -13.03 -6.47 0.18
C TYR A 165 -14.47 -6.88 -0.10
N TYR A 166 -14.97 -7.83 0.67
CA TYR A 166 -16.34 -8.33 0.64
C TYR A 166 -17.05 -8.08 1.97
N ARG A 167 -18.37 -8.03 1.95
CA ARG A 167 -19.16 -7.99 3.18
C ARG A 167 -19.10 -9.33 3.91
N ILE A 168 -19.57 -9.36 5.16
CA ILE A 168 -19.58 -10.56 6.01
C ILE A 168 -20.35 -11.75 5.38
N ASP A 169 -21.28 -11.48 4.51
CA ASP A 169 -22.05 -12.47 3.74
C ASP A 169 -21.42 -12.84 2.40
N ASN A 170 -20.17 -12.40 2.15
CA ASN A 170 -19.41 -12.54 0.91
C ASN A 170 -20.01 -11.84 -0.30
N THR A 171 -20.91 -10.87 -0.11
CA THR A 171 -21.35 -10.01 -1.22
C THR A 171 -20.31 -8.92 -1.51
N ASP A 172 -20.26 -8.48 -2.77
CA ASP A 172 -19.33 -7.47 -3.24
C ASP A 172 -19.54 -6.12 -2.56
N LYS A 173 -18.45 -5.42 -2.28
CA LYS A 173 -18.45 -3.99 -1.99
C LYS A 173 -18.18 -3.21 -3.27
N ASP A 174 -18.92 -2.12 -3.47
CA ASP A 174 -18.63 -1.17 -4.53
C ASP A 174 -17.61 -0.15 -4.00
N PHE A 175 -16.45 -0.07 -4.64
CA PHE A 175 -15.39 0.90 -4.32
C PHE A 175 -15.55 2.21 -5.10
N GLY A 176 -16.46 2.28 -6.07
CA GLY A 176 -16.77 3.51 -6.81
C GLY A 176 -15.65 4.07 -7.70
N TYR A 177 -14.54 3.35 -7.88
CA TYR A 177 -13.37 3.87 -8.62
C TYR A 177 -13.68 4.19 -10.09
N GLN A 178 -14.64 3.49 -10.70
CA GLN A 178 -15.10 3.75 -12.06
C GLN A 178 -15.72 5.14 -12.23
N ASP A 179 -16.17 5.76 -11.13
CA ASP A 179 -16.74 7.11 -11.15
C ASP A 179 -15.65 8.18 -11.23
N PHE A 180 -14.44 7.88 -10.78
CA PHE A 180 -13.25 8.74 -10.87
C PHE A 180 -12.43 8.46 -12.13
N CYS A 181 -12.22 7.21 -12.48
CA CYS A 181 -11.48 6.81 -13.65
C CYS A 181 -12.23 5.69 -14.40
N ARG A 182 -12.65 5.96 -15.63
CA ARG A 182 -13.51 5.05 -16.41
C ARG A 182 -12.92 3.65 -16.53
N GLY A 183 -13.67 2.65 -16.06
CA GLY A 183 -13.30 1.25 -16.09
C GLY A 183 -12.27 0.85 -15.04
N MET A 184 -11.92 1.73 -14.11
CA MET A 184 -11.09 1.39 -12.97
C MET A 184 -11.83 0.47 -12.00
N SER A 185 -11.10 -0.46 -11.45
CA SER A 185 -11.55 -1.40 -10.44
C SER A 185 -10.50 -1.55 -9.34
N LEU A 186 -10.81 -2.31 -8.33
CA LEU A 186 -9.86 -2.65 -7.26
C LEU A 186 -8.58 -3.33 -7.83
N CYS A 187 -8.71 -4.10 -8.92
CA CYS A 187 -7.59 -4.78 -9.56
C CYS A 187 -6.50 -3.81 -10.08
N ASP A 188 -6.88 -2.60 -10.48
CA ASP A 188 -5.91 -1.59 -10.95
C ASP A 188 -4.90 -1.20 -9.85
N LEU A 189 -5.33 -1.16 -8.58
CA LEU A 189 -4.46 -0.88 -7.44
C LEU A 189 -3.48 -2.02 -7.13
N HIS A 190 -3.76 -3.22 -7.64
CA HIS A 190 -2.92 -4.41 -7.51
C HIS A 190 -2.09 -4.71 -8.76
N ALA A 191 -2.13 -3.84 -9.76
CA ALA A 191 -1.33 -4.03 -10.97
C ALA A 191 0.16 -4.12 -10.64
N ALA A 192 0.89 -5.03 -11.29
CA ALA A 192 2.32 -5.20 -11.06
C ALA A 192 3.12 -3.96 -11.49
N ASP A 193 2.72 -3.34 -12.59
CA ASP A 193 3.24 -2.06 -13.06
C ASP A 193 2.22 -0.97 -12.76
N PHE A 194 2.59 0.01 -11.94
CA PHE A 194 1.68 0.99 -11.38
C PHE A 194 2.23 2.42 -11.53
N LEU A 195 1.40 3.34 -12.00
CA LEU A 195 1.72 4.76 -12.07
C LEU A 195 1.19 5.47 -10.82
N ALA A 196 2.07 5.70 -9.85
CA ALA A 196 1.74 6.37 -8.61
C ALA A 196 1.78 7.90 -8.77
N VAL A 197 0.97 8.59 -7.97
CA VAL A 197 0.89 10.06 -7.89
C VAL A 197 1.50 10.51 -6.56
N ASP A 198 2.58 11.31 -6.61
CA ASP A 198 3.28 11.79 -5.40
C ASP A 198 2.79 13.20 -5.00
N CYS A 199 1.49 13.31 -4.74
CA CYS A 199 0.89 14.52 -4.18
C CYS A 199 -0.39 14.18 -3.41
N PRO A 200 -0.94 15.10 -2.61
CA PRO A 200 -2.21 14.87 -1.92
C PRO A 200 -3.32 14.49 -2.89
N PRO A 201 -4.15 13.49 -2.53
CA PRO A 201 -5.21 12.97 -3.40
C PRO A 201 -6.32 14.00 -3.68
N MET A 202 -6.40 15.05 -2.87
CA MET A 202 -7.31 16.18 -3.08
C MET A 202 -6.60 17.49 -2.76
N GLN A 203 -6.73 18.46 -3.66
CA GLN A 203 -6.13 19.78 -3.52
C GLN A 203 -7.14 20.87 -3.85
N THR A 204 -7.07 21.99 -3.14
CA THR A 204 -7.85 23.19 -3.47
C THR A 204 -6.94 24.22 -4.12
N VAL A 205 -7.25 24.58 -5.34
CA VAL A 205 -6.46 25.53 -6.15
C VAL A 205 -7.37 26.56 -6.81
N ALA A 206 -6.80 27.67 -7.27
CA ALA A 206 -7.57 28.71 -7.94
C ALA A 206 -8.07 28.24 -9.33
N PRO A 207 -9.25 28.65 -9.77
CA PRO A 207 -9.72 28.41 -11.14
C PRO A 207 -8.70 28.87 -12.19
N GLY A 208 -8.45 28.04 -13.19
CA GLY A 208 -7.48 28.28 -14.25
C GLY A 208 -6.01 28.13 -13.83
N ALA A 209 -5.71 27.70 -12.61
CA ALA A 209 -4.35 27.47 -12.16
C ALA A 209 -3.71 26.30 -12.91
N ALA A 210 -2.41 26.39 -13.17
CA ALA A 210 -1.61 25.27 -13.62
C ALA A 210 -1.15 24.47 -12.40
N VAL A 211 -1.42 23.16 -12.38
CA VAL A 211 -1.05 22.24 -11.31
C VAL A 211 -0.06 21.21 -11.84
N ALA A 212 1.06 21.08 -11.16
CA ALA A 212 2.04 20.04 -11.43
C ALA A 212 1.72 18.80 -10.60
N VAL A 213 1.57 17.67 -11.26
CA VAL A 213 1.26 16.36 -10.66
C VAL A 213 2.49 15.47 -10.83
N PRO A 214 3.30 15.28 -9.78
CA PRO A 214 4.45 14.39 -9.84
C PRO A 214 4.01 12.94 -10.01
N LEU A 215 4.69 12.21 -10.90
CA LEU A 215 4.37 10.82 -11.21
C LEU A 215 5.58 9.93 -10.95
N VAL A 216 5.33 8.74 -10.45
CA VAL A 216 6.34 7.71 -10.21
C VAL A 216 5.84 6.39 -10.80
N LEU A 217 6.61 5.81 -11.72
CA LEU A 217 6.34 4.45 -12.19
C LEU A 217 6.93 3.46 -11.20
N SER A 218 6.08 2.62 -10.63
CA SER A 218 6.44 1.51 -9.75
C SER A 218 6.29 0.19 -10.50
N SER A 219 7.40 -0.46 -10.84
CA SER A 219 7.41 -1.69 -11.65
C SER A 219 8.07 -2.84 -10.88
N PHE A 220 7.33 -3.91 -10.71
CA PHE A 220 7.75 -5.13 -10.02
C PHE A 220 7.39 -6.39 -10.82
N SER A 221 7.40 -6.28 -12.14
CA SER A 221 7.22 -7.40 -13.07
C SER A 221 8.15 -7.30 -14.27
N ASP A 222 8.35 -8.40 -14.97
CA ASP A 222 9.07 -8.42 -16.26
C ASP A 222 8.13 -8.22 -17.46
N ALA A 223 6.82 -8.03 -17.20
CA ALA A 223 5.80 -8.07 -18.25
C ALA A 223 6.00 -7.00 -19.33
N HIS A 224 6.47 -5.83 -18.92
CA HIS A 224 6.61 -4.66 -19.81
C HIS A 224 8.02 -4.07 -19.84
N HIS A 225 9.04 -4.81 -19.32
CA HIS A 225 10.43 -4.37 -19.38
C HIS A 225 10.90 -4.25 -20.84
N GLY A 226 11.52 -3.13 -21.18
CA GLY A 226 11.99 -2.84 -22.53
C GLY A 226 10.89 -2.47 -23.52
N GLU A 227 9.64 -2.39 -23.09
CA GLU A 227 8.54 -1.87 -23.90
C GLU A 227 8.45 -0.33 -23.81
N THR A 228 7.98 0.28 -24.90
CA THR A 228 7.57 1.68 -24.85
C THR A 228 6.13 1.77 -24.41
N CYS A 229 5.94 2.00 -23.12
CA CYS A 229 4.62 2.26 -22.54
C CYS A 229 4.24 3.74 -22.70
N SER A 230 2.96 4.03 -22.55
CA SER A 230 2.45 5.39 -22.58
C SER A 230 1.42 5.65 -21.49
N VAL A 231 1.24 6.92 -21.15
CA VAL A 231 0.18 7.37 -20.26
C VAL A 231 -0.77 8.24 -21.08
N GLU A 232 -2.05 7.86 -21.07
CA GLU A 232 -3.12 8.79 -21.44
C GLU A 232 -3.72 9.39 -20.18
N TRP A 233 -4.17 10.62 -20.25
CA TRP A 233 -4.81 11.31 -19.13
C TRP A 233 -5.98 12.16 -19.59
N GLU A 234 -6.95 12.34 -18.68
CA GLU A 234 -8.11 13.20 -18.85
C GLU A 234 -8.36 13.97 -17.56
N LEU A 235 -8.41 15.30 -17.63
CA LEU A 235 -8.93 16.16 -16.59
C LEU A 235 -10.39 16.49 -16.91
N TRP A 236 -11.29 16.27 -15.96
CA TRP A 236 -12.72 16.46 -16.18
C TRP A 236 -13.44 16.86 -14.89
N HIS A 237 -14.64 17.41 -15.04
CA HIS A 237 -15.57 17.67 -13.94
C HIS A 237 -17.01 17.37 -14.36
N ASP A 238 -17.91 17.22 -13.39
CA ASP A 238 -19.34 17.10 -13.65
C ASP A 238 -19.98 18.49 -13.80
N GLY A 239 -20.41 18.79 -15.00
CA GLY A 239 -21.21 19.97 -15.31
C GLY A 239 -22.71 19.71 -15.19
N LEU A 240 -23.53 20.74 -15.28
CA LEU A 240 -24.99 20.63 -15.19
C LEU A 240 -25.64 19.75 -16.28
N GLN A 241 -24.92 19.53 -17.39
CA GLN A 241 -25.40 18.73 -18.53
C GLN A 241 -24.61 17.44 -18.72
N GLY A 242 -23.84 17.04 -17.73
CA GLY A 242 -22.99 15.86 -17.74
C GLY A 242 -21.50 16.20 -17.68
N ARG A 243 -20.68 15.20 -17.89
CA ARG A 243 -19.22 15.26 -17.80
C ARG A 243 -18.63 16.24 -18.83
N VAL A 244 -17.80 17.15 -18.35
CA VAL A 244 -17.05 18.13 -19.14
C VAL A 244 -15.58 17.74 -19.12
N CYS A 245 -14.96 17.59 -20.29
CA CYS A 245 -13.51 17.39 -20.41
C CYS A 245 -12.84 18.77 -20.42
N ASP A 246 -12.00 19.03 -19.41
CA ASP A 246 -11.23 20.27 -19.26
C ASP A 246 -9.85 20.18 -19.92
N GLY A 247 -9.35 18.97 -20.09
CA GLY A 247 -8.08 18.71 -20.74
C GLY A 247 -7.83 17.21 -20.91
N GLN A 248 -7.03 16.89 -21.91
CA GLN A 248 -6.61 15.52 -22.17
C GLN A 248 -5.27 15.49 -22.89
N GLY A 249 -4.57 14.38 -22.82
CA GLY A 249 -3.32 14.22 -23.54
C GLY A 249 -2.72 12.84 -23.36
N ALA A 250 -1.58 12.66 -23.99
CA ALA A 250 -0.80 11.43 -23.85
C ALA A 250 0.70 11.76 -23.91
N PHE A 251 1.50 10.93 -23.24
CA PHE A 251 2.95 10.99 -23.32
C PHE A 251 3.55 9.58 -23.21
N ALA A 252 4.72 9.38 -23.80
CA ALA A 252 5.48 8.15 -23.70
C ALA A 252 6.25 8.13 -22.39
N LEU A 253 6.31 6.93 -21.76
CA LEU A 253 7.22 6.67 -20.65
C LEU A 253 8.57 6.21 -21.19
N PRO A 254 9.69 6.56 -20.51
CA PRO A 254 10.97 5.93 -20.82
C PRO A 254 10.91 4.42 -20.53
N GLU A 255 11.82 3.67 -21.11
CA GLU A 255 12.01 2.27 -20.71
C GLU A 255 12.26 2.19 -19.20
N PHE A 256 11.65 1.23 -18.55
CA PHE A 256 11.76 1.04 -17.11
C PHE A 256 12.18 -0.39 -16.76
N GLY A 257 12.77 -0.52 -15.59
CA GLY A 257 13.15 -1.80 -15.00
C GLY A 257 12.50 -1.95 -13.62
N TRP A 258 12.94 -2.93 -12.88
CA TRP A 258 12.51 -3.18 -11.51
C TRP A 258 12.75 -1.98 -10.58
N GLY A 259 11.75 -1.64 -9.77
CA GLY A 259 11.81 -0.58 -8.77
C GLY A 259 10.91 0.62 -9.10
N THR A 260 11.27 1.77 -8.56
CA THR A 260 10.53 3.02 -8.76
C THR A 260 11.33 3.98 -9.66
N THR A 261 10.66 4.56 -10.65
CA THR A 261 11.25 5.52 -11.60
C THR A 261 10.45 6.82 -11.57
N PRO A 262 11.01 7.91 -11.03
CA PRO A 262 10.37 9.23 -11.10
C PRO A 262 10.20 9.68 -12.56
N HIS A 263 9.05 10.26 -12.85
CA HIS A 263 8.73 10.86 -14.15
C HIS A 263 8.61 12.38 -14.02
N PRO A 264 8.88 13.17 -15.08
CA PRO A 264 8.56 14.59 -15.08
C PRO A 264 7.10 14.82 -14.73
N ALA A 265 6.83 15.84 -13.92
CA ALA A 265 5.48 16.12 -13.46
C ALA A 265 4.55 16.44 -14.65
N LEU A 266 3.38 15.83 -14.67
CA LEU A 266 2.31 16.20 -15.56
C LEU A 266 1.76 17.57 -15.13
N THR A 267 1.73 18.53 -16.05
CA THR A 267 1.10 19.83 -15.77
C THR A 267 -0.29 19.87 -16.39
N VAL A 268 -1.30 20.09 -15.57
CA VAL A 268 -2.69 20.26 -16.01
C VAL A 268 -3.19 21.66 -15.67
N THR A 269 -4.07 22.20 -16.50
CA THR A 269 -4.72 23.51 -16.25
C THR A 269 -6.13 23.26 -15.73
N MET A 270 -6.41 23.75 -14.52
CA MET A 270 -7.70 23.59 -13.88
C MET A 270 -8.82 24.32 -14.65
N PRO A 271 -10.09 23.88 -14.48
CA PRO A 271 -11.25 24.59 -14.99
C PRO A 271 -11.23 26.07 -14.60
N ARG A 272 -11.78 26.92 -15.44
CA ARG A 272 -11.89 28.38 -15.17
C ARG A 272 -13.06 28.75 -14.25
N GLU A 273 -13.90 27.80 -13.96
CA GLU A 273 -15.03 27.90 -13.02
C GLU A 273 -14.76 27.09 -11.75
N ASN A 274 -15.55 27.35 -10.72
CA ASN A 274 -15.48 26.55 -9.50
C ASN A 274 -16.08 25.17 -9.75
N ALA A 275 -15.25 24.15 -9.73
CA ALA A 275 -15.63 22.77 -9.98
C ALA A 275 -14.78 21.81 -9.13
N ALA A 276 -15.31 20.64 -8.86
CA ALA A 276 -14.52 19.50 -8.37
C ALA A 276 -14.05 18.72 -9.61
N ALA A 277 -12.79 18.92 -9.99
CA ALA A 277 -12.21 18.26 -11.15
C ALA A 277 -11.44 16.99 -10.74
N VAL A 278 -11.46 15.98 -11.60
CA VAL A 278 -10.77 14.71 -11.44
C VAL A 278 -9.75 14.55 -12.57
N LEU A 279 -8.53 14.15 -12.22
CA LEU A 279 -7.51 13.74 -13.18
C LEU A 279 -7.50 12.21 -13.24
N SER A 280 -7.91 11.64 -14.37
CA SER A 280 -7.84 10.21 -14.63
C SER A 280 -6.60 9.88 -15.44
N LEU A 281 -5.89 8.81 -15.04
CA LEU A 281 -4.64 8.34 -15.64
C LEU A 281 -4.80 6.89 -16.14
N TYR A 282 -4.31 6.61 -17.34
CA TYR A 282 -4.36 5.30 -17.98
C TYR A 282 -2.96 4.91 -18.44
N LEU A 283 -2.32 3.96 -17.75
CA LEU A 283 -1.05 3.38 -18.20
C LEU A 283 -1.35 2.33 -19.28
N LYS A 284 -0.66 2.44 -20.42
CA LYS A 284 -0.85 1.57 -21.56
C LYS A 284 0.44 0.89 -21.98
N ASP A 285 0.31 -0.36 -22.41
CA ASP A 285 1.40 -1.12 -23.03
C ASP A 285 1.74 -0.62 -24.46
N SER A 286 2.72 -1.23 -25.07
CA SER A 286 3.15 -0.90 -26.44
C SER A 286 2.10 -1.19 -27.52
N ALA A 287 1.11 -2.04 -27.21
CA ALA A 287 -0.02 -2.35 -28.10
C ALA A 287 -1.21 -1.40 -27.90
N GLY A 288 -1.15 -0.52 -26.89
CA GLY A 288 -2.21 0.42 -26.54
C GLY A 288 -3.28 -0.14 -25.58
N ASN A 289 -3.07 -1.33 -25.03
CA ASN A 289 -3.97 -1.88 -24.01
C ASN A 289 -3.75 -1.18 -22.66
N VAL A 290 -4.82 -0.87 -21.95
CA VAL A 290 -4.73 -0.31 -20.61
C VAL A 290 -4.35 -1.41 -19.63
N ILE A 291 -3.18 -1.28 -19.00
CA ILE A 291 -2.64 -2.21 -18.03
C ILE A 291 -2.89 -1.79 -16.58
N MET A 292 -3.16 -0.49 -16.35
CA MET A 292 -3.48 0.05 -15.04
C MET A 292 -4.17 1.41 -15.16
N ARG A 293 -5.02 1.73 -14.18
CA ARG A 293 -5.70 3.03 -14.05
C ARG A 293 -5.43 3.63 -12.68
N ASN A 294 -5.41 4.98 -12.61
CA ASN A 294 -5.30 5.75 -11.37
C ASN A 294 -6.02 7.11 -11.50
N PHE A 295 -6.19 7.84 -10.39
CA PHE A 295 -6.76 9.19 -10.37
C PHE A 295 -6.19 10.05 -9.25
#